data_886a4d498d6323a15d6fb31a88f0062f
#
_entry.id   886a4d498d6323a15d6fb31a88f0062f
#
_cell.length_a   1.000
_cell.length_b   1.000
_cell.length_c   1.000
_cell.angle_alpha   90.00
_cell.angle_beta   90.00
_cell.angle_gamma   90.00
#
_symmetry.space_group_name_H-M   'P 1'
#
loop_
_entity.id
_entity.type
_entity.pdbx_description
1 polymer ?
#
loop_
_entity_poly.entity_id
_entity_poly.type
_entity_poly.pdbx_seq_one_letter_code
_entity_poly.pdbx_strand_id
1 'polypeptide(L)'
;MPLLHWIHILLIGTMLFQATFMLVQWFVFRRKDYLYYIVYMCSTLLFLITRLDSVLHFFPAPIPPMLDEYLDQPLIIFACWMYIRFGYYFLELKETQPALYRNARLVEIFFVAFIIAKCICIPFSFSYTTSSIIYMIASVSLVLSAAPLLYKLLVQRNLLNNLLVIGGVCIAIGGISGHIFTLIAKDPEQRTILVYVAFEVAILLELLLLNTGLVIKNKRTQQQIIDTQNRLIHQLQQTEMLRTSLSTMQTKLSSDLHDNIGAGLSSIAMYSQVARQRMEKQPASAAQVLNIISNTASDILSEMKDTIWFIQPAHFTFEQLIDRLRQYAEPLCAEKEIYLEFSLPVAPLPELSLGARKNIFMVLKEAINNAIKHASPQSIHVSIDCAEAQLIISITDDGAGLPPTAGRSDGNGLRNMQQRAKGVGGRLDLFPATNGGTQVRFELPMQVAS
;
A
#
# COMPACT_ATOMS: atom_id res chain seq x y z
N MET A 1 61.18 -13.96 -9.35
CA MET A 1 61.16 -12.55 -8.89
C MET A 1 60.29 -11.62 -9.76
N PRO A 2 60.57 -11.36 -11.08
CA PRO A 2 59.81 -10.32 -11.81
C PRO A 2 58.30 -10.59 -11.92
N LEU A 3 57.85 -11.84 -12.02
CA LEU A 3 56.45 -12.20 -12.14
C LEU A 3 55.63 -11.78 -10.86
N LEU A 4 56.25 -11.93 -9.69
CA LEU A 4 55.60 -11.64 -8.40
C LEU A 4 55.38 -10.12 -8.22
N HIS A 5 56.34 -9.30 -8.65
CA HIS A 5 56.18 -7.83 -8.63
C HIS A 5 55.00 -7.38 -9.48
N TRP A 6 54.81 -7.97 -10.67
CA TRP A 6 53.64 -7.67 -11.52
C TRP A 6 52.31 -8.06 -10.87
N ILE A 7 52.26 -9.15 -10.11
CA ILE A 7 51.08 -9.55 -9.38
C ILE A 7 50.71 -8.50 -8.33
N HIS A 8 51.66 -8.03 -7.51
CA HIS A 8 51.39 -6.97 -6.52
C HIS A 8 50.92 -5.67 -7.18
N ILE A 9 51.54 -5.22 -8.28
CA ILE A 9 51.13 -4.02 -8.99
C ILE A 9 49.72 -4.18 -9.55
N LEU A 10 49.39 -5.33 -10.13
CA LEU A 10 48.04 -5.60 -10.66
C LEU A 10 46.99 -5.55 -9.55
N LEU A 11 47.30 -6.14 -8.38
CA LEU A 11 46.41 -6.18 -7.24
C LEU A 11 46.17 -4.78 -6.64
N ILE A 12 47.22 -3.98 -6.47
CA ILE A 12 47.12 -2.58 -6.06
C ILE A 12 46.29 -1.78 -7.07
N GLY A 13 46.48 -2.01 -8.35
CA GLY A 13 45.70 -1.38 -9.42
C GLY A 13 44.22 -1.75 -9.36
N THR A 14 43.88 -3.03 -9.11
CA THR A 14 42.50 -3.47 -8.93
C THR A 14 41.81 -2.85 -7.72
N MET A 15 42.56 -2.76 -6.60
CA MET A 15 42.04 -2.09 -5.38
C MET A 15 41.81 -0.61 -5.58
N LEU A 16 42.73 0.07 -6.28
CA LEU A 16 42.58 1.51 -6.61
C LEU A 16 41.37 1.74 -7.52
N PHE A 17 41.20 0.90 -8.56
CA PHE A 17 40.03 0.93 -9.42
C PHE A 17 38.75 0.73 -8.62
N GLN A 18 38.73 -0.26 -7.73
CA GLN A 18 37.58 -0.54 -6.88
C GLN A 18 37.24 0.62 -5.93
N ALA A 19 38.25 1.22 -5.29
CA ALA A 19 38.04 2.40 -4.44
C ALA A 19 37.45 3.58 -5.23
N THR A 20 37.97 3.83 -6.44
CA THR A 20 37.45 4.86 -7.33
C THR A 20 36.04 4.55 -7.78
N PHE A 21 35.73 3.32 -8.15
CA PHE A 21 34.39 2.89 -8.51
C PHE A 21 33.40 3.09 -7.35
N MET A 22 33.77 2.72 -6.14
CA MET A 22 32.95 2.92 -4.95
C MET A 22 32.77 4.42 -4.62
N LEU A 23 33.76 5.25 -4.91
CA LEU A 23 33.65 6.70 -4.75
C LEU A 23 32.55 7.27 -5.69
N VAL A 24 32.54 6.85 -6.94
CA VAL A 24 31.50 7.22 -7.90
C VAL A 24 30.13 6.77 -7.38
N GLN A 25 30.01 5.52 -6.92
CA GLN A 25 28.76 5.00 -6.36
C GLN A 25 28.32 5.82 -5.13
N TRP A 26 29.24 6.21 -4.27
CA TRP A 26 28.92 7.07 -3.14
C TRP A 26 28.38 8.44 -3.57
N PHE A 27 28.96 9.06 -4.59
CA PHE A 27 28.45 10.32 -5.12
C PHE A 27 27.03 10.20 -5.68
N VAL A 28 26.72 9.08 -6.34
CA VAL A 28 25.40 8.80 -6.93
C VAL A 28 24.36 8.48 -5.85
N PHE A 29 24.66 7.54 -4.96
CA PHE A 29 23.67 7.01 -4.03
C PHE A 29 23.68 7.68 -2.65
N ARG A 30 24.75 8.41 -2.30
CA ARG A 30 24.92 9.10 -1.00
C ARG A 30 24.77 8.20 0.23
N ARG A 31 24.98 6.90 0.08
CA ARG A 31 24.83 5.90 1.15
C ARG A 31 26.12 5.78 1.96
N LYS A 32 25.98 5.63 3.29
CA LYS A 32 27.10 5.55 4.23
C LYS A 32 27.92 4.26 4.09
N ASP A 33 27.32 3.15 3.66
CA ASP A 33 28.02 1.89 3.43
C ASP A 33 29.13 2.05 2.37
N TYR A 34 28.88 2.74 1.25
CA TYR A 34 29.93 3.04 0.28
C TYR A 34 31.07 3.86 0.87
N LEU A 35 30.75 4.86 1.69
CA LEU A 35 31.78 5.71 2.31
C LEU A 35 32.73 4.90 3.23
N TYR A 36 32.17 4.07 4.13
CA TYR A 36 33.00 3.27 5.01
C TYR A 36 33.81 2.23 4.26
N TYR A 37 33.27 1.68 3.18
CA TYR A 37 34.02 0.77 2.32
C TYR A 37 35.19 1.45 1.61
N ILE A 38 35.02 2.67 1.10
CA ILE A 38 36.10 3.46 0.51
C ILE A 38 37.21 3.71 1.53
N VAL A 39 36.85 4.12 2.75
CA VAL A 39 37.84 4.37 3.80
C VAL A 39 38.60 3.09 4.16
N TYR A 40 37.91 1.96 4.27
CA TYR A 40 38.52 0.65 4.43
C TYR A 40 39.52 0.33 3.32
N MET A 41 39.10 0.46 2.06
CA MET A 41 39.93 0.19 0.88
C MET A 41 41.14 1.10 0.81
N CYS A 42 40.97 2.40 1.03
CA CYS A 42 42.10 3.36 1.04
C CYS A 42 43.11 3.07 2.15
N SER A 43 42.61 2.71 3.34
CA SER A 43 43.48 2.33 4.46
C SER A 43 44.26 1.06 4.19
N THR A 44 43.62 0.04 3.60
CA THR A 44 44.28 -1.22 3.23
C THR A 44 45.26 -1.02 2.09
N LEU A 45 44.91 -0.20 1.11
CA LEU A 45 45.79 0.16 0.00
C LEU A 45 47.05 0.87 0.50
N LEU A 46 46.89 1.85 1.39
CA LEU A 46 48.01 2.58 1.99
C LEU A 46 48.90 1.61 2.78
N PHE A 47 48.34 0.71 3.57
CA PHE A 47 49.08 -0.34 4.27
C PHE A 47 49.90 -1.22 3.31
N LEU A 48 49.33 -1.67 2.18
CA LEU A 48 50.04 -2.47 1.21
C LEU A 48 51.16 -1.70 0.51
N ILE A 49 50.91 -0.43 0.12
CA ILE A 49 51.93 0.41 -0.50
C ILE A 49 53.10 0.63 0.43
N THR A 50 52.87 0.96 1.71
CA THR A 50 53.97 1.15 2.68
C THR A 50 54.80 -0.10 2.89
N ARG A 51 54.15 -1.27 2.95
CA ARG A 51 54.81 -2.55 3.16
C ARG A 51 55.58 -3.10 1.97
N LEU A 52 55.02 -2.90 0.78
CA LEU A 52 55.65 -3.35 -0.45
C LEU A 52 56.71 -2.38 -0.98
N ASP A 53 56.85 -1.19 -0.40
CA ASP A 53 57.83 -0.18 -0.85
C ASP A 53 59.28 -0.70 -0.76
N SER A 54 59.61 -1.48 0.25
CA SER A 54 60.91 -2.10 0.39
C SER A 54 61.27 -3.09 -0.75
N VAL A 55 60.27 -3.59 -1.48
CA VAL A 55 60.39 -4.56 -2.58
C VAL A 55 60.12 -3.91 -3.94
N LEU A 56 59.13 -3.03 -4.02
CA LEU A 56 58.65 -2.43 -5.28
C LEU A 56 59.18 -1.01 -5.54
N HIS A 57 59.81 -0.39 -4.54
CA HIS A 57 60.40 0.97 -4.64
C HIS A 57 59.43 2.02 -5.22
N PHE A 58 58.23 2.14 -4.62
CA PHE A 58 57.23 3.13 -5.03
C PHE A 58 57.70 4.57 -4.74
N PHE A 59 58.47 4.76 -3.69
CA PHE A 59 58.96 6.07 -3.30
C PHE A 59 60.45 6.26 -3.66
N PRO A 60 60.86 7.48 -4.05
CA PRO A 60 62.27 7.81 -4.43
C PRO A 60 63.26 7.64 -3.26
N ALA A 61 62.79 7.76 -2.04
CA ALA A 61 63.54 7.51 -0.82
C ALA A 61 62.79 6.47 0.02
N PRO A 62 63.51 5.49 0.59
CA PRO A 62 62.87 4.47 1.40
C PRO A 62 62.16 5.08 2.62
N ILE A 63 61.03 4.56 2.96
CA ILE A 63 60.26 4.98 4.14
C ILE A 63 61.14 4.73 5.38
N PRO A 64 61.31 5.72 6.26
CA PRO A 64 62.13 5.53 7.47
C PRO A 64 61.62 4.34 8.29
N PRO A 65 62.49 3.43 8.74
CA PRO A 65 62.10 2.24 9.48
C PRO A 65 61.21 2.52 10.71
N MET A 66 61.39 3.67 11.37
CA MET A 66 60.52 4.09 12.46
C MET A 66 59.10 4.38 11.99
N LEU A 67 58.93 5.02 10.84
CA LEU A 67 57.60 5.38 10.32
C LEU A 67 56.87 4.13 9.82
N ASP A 68 57.59 3.20 9.23
CA ASP A 68 57.09 1.91 8.78
C ASP A 68 56.47 1.11 9.96
N GLU A 69 57.24 0.97 11.07
CA GLU A 69 56.78 0.27 12.25
C GLU A 69 55.60 0.95 12.96
N TYR A 70 55.54 2.28 12.97
CA TYR A 70 54.49 3.06 13.64
C TYR A 70 53.18 3.17 12.85
N LEU A 71 53.22 3.15 11.53
CA LEU A 71 52.03 3.29 10.71
C LEU A 71 51.31 1.98 10.42
N ASP A 72 52.04 0.92 10.20
CA ASP A 72 51.50 -0.33 9.69
C ASP A 72 50.41 -0.96 10.54
N GLN A 73 50.70 -1.20 11.82
CA GLN A 73 49.77 -1.88 12.70
C GLN A 73 48.54 -1.05 13.01
N PRO A 74 48.61 0.25 13.34
CA PRO A 74 47.43 1.09 13.48
C PRO A 74 46.60 1.17 12.21
N LEU A 75 47.26 1.22 11.05
CA LEU A 75 46.58 1.39 9.77
C LEU A 75 45.70 0.18 9.38
N ILE A 76 46.26 -1.05 9.53
CA ILE A 76 45.47 -2.26 9.24
C ILE A 76 44.35 -2.49 10.26
N ILE A 77 44.53 -2.14 11.52
CA ILE A 77 43.51 -2.23 12.55
C ILE A 77 42.40 -1.20 12.28
N PHE A 78 42.79 0.00 11.86
CA PHE A 78 41.85 1.02 11.43
C PHE A 78 41.03 0.56 10.19
N ALA A 79 41.67 -0.11 9.23
CA ALA A 79 41.00 -0.72 8.10
C ALA A 79 39.95 -1.77 8.55
N CYS A 80 40.34 -2.68 9.47
CA CYS A 80 39.41 -3.66 10.05
C CYS A 80 38.22 -2.99 10.77
N TRP A 81 38.48 -1.92 11.51
CA TRP A 81 37.41 -1.15 12.14
C TRP A 81 36.44 -0.56 11.11
N MET A 82 36.95 0.02 10.04
CA MET A 82 36.11 0.58 8.94
C MET A 82 35.35 -0.52 8.23
N TYR A 83 35.90 -1.72 8.06
CA TYR A 83 35.20 -2.89 7.53
C TYR A 83 33.98 -3.30 8.39
N ILE A 84 34.14 -3.31 9.71
CA ILE A 84 33.05 -3.60 10.65
C ILE A 84 31.96 -2.52 10.52
N ARG A 85 32.35 -1.24 10.46
CA ARG A 85 31.41 -0.13 10.22
C ARG A 85 30.69 -0.25 8.89
N PHE A 86 31.41 -0.61 7.84
CA PHE A 86 30.78 -0.94 6.56
C PHE A 86 29.71 -2.01 6.74
N GLY A 87 30.01 -3.11 7.42
CA GLY A 87 29.07 -4.21 7.67
C GLY A 87 27.77 -3.76 8.36
N TYR A 88 27.84 -2.82 9.33
CA TYR A 88 26.65 -2.29 9.99
C TYR A 88 25.68 -1.60 9.03
N TYR A 89 26.24 -0.74 8.18
CA TYR A 89 25.46 0.03 7.22
C TYR A 89 25.03 -0.81 6.04
N PHE A 90 25.87 -1.74 5.61
CA PHE A 90 25.57 -2.67 4.54
C PHE A 90 24.38 -3.59 4.88
N LEU A 91 24.35 -4.12 6.11
CA LEU A 91 23.27 -4.99 6.60
C LEU A 91 22.11 -4.22 7.26
N GLU A 92 22.21 -2.90 7.39
CA GLU A 92 21.21 -2.04 8.05
C GLU A 92 20.88 -2.54 9.48
N LEU A 93 21.90 -2.99 10.22
CA LEU A 93 21.71 -3.66 11.51
C LEU A 93 21.01 -2.79 12.55
N LYS A 94 21.17 -1.48 12.48
CA LYS A 94 20.52 -0.56 13.41
C LYS A 94 19.00 -0.64 13.33
N GLU A 95 18.46 -0.80 12.14
CA GLU A 95 17.01 -0.82 11.86
C GLU A 95 16.45 -2.24 11.91
N THR A 96 17.19 -3.19 11.33
CA THR A 96 16.73 -4.58 11.21
C THR A 96 16.96 -5.41 12.46
N GLN A 97 18.08 -5.16 13.20
CA GLN A 97 18.52 -6.01 14.30
C GLN A 97 19.26 -5.21 15.40
N PRO A 98 18.53 -4.42 16.21
CA PRO A 98 19.17 -3.52 17.20
C PRO A 98 20.00 -4.23 18.26
N ALA A 99 19.69 -5.49 18.59
CA ALA A 99 20.48 -6.28 19.53
C ALA A 99 21.87 -6.65 18.95
N LEU A 100 21.91 -7.06 17.66
CA LEU A 100 23.18 -7.34 16.97
C LEU A 100 23.99 -6.06 16.76
N TYR A 101 23.34 -4.96 16.43
CA TYR A 101 24.00 -3.66 16.33
C TYR A 101 24.69 -3.26 17.63
N ARG A 102 24.05 -3.47 18.79
CA ARG A 102 24.65 -3.19 20.11
C ARG A 102 25.89 -4.05 20.38
N ASN A 103 25.84 -5.35 20.04
CA ASN A 103 26.99 -6.24 20.18
C ASN A 103 28.14 -5.81 19.25
N ALA A 104 27.83 -5.44 18.02
CA ALA A 104 28.81 -4.95 17.06
C ALA A 104 29.48 -3.64 17.53
N ARG A 105 28.76 -2.75 18.21
CA ARG A 105 29.32 -1.55 18.83
C ARG A 105 30.29 -1.85 19.98
N LEU A 106 30.08 -2.93 20.72
CA LEU A 106 31.04 -3.37 21.73
C LEU A 106 32.35 -3.82 21.09
N VAL A 107 32.30 -4.58 20.00
CA VAL A 107 33.49 -4.96 19.22
C VAL A 107 34.20 -3.71 18.69
N GLU A 108 33.46 -2.71 18.18
CA GLU A 108 34.02 -1.44 17.72
C GLU A 108 34.78 -0.71 18.81
N ILE A 109 34.23 -0.62 20.03
CA ILE A 109 34.88 0.02 21.17
C ILE A 109 36.22 -0.69 21.48
N PHE A 110 36.24 -2.03 21.38
CA PHE A 110 37.47 -2.80 21.59
C PHE A 110 38.56 -2.46 20.55
N PHE A 111 38.18 -2.32 19.26
CA PHE A 111 39.10 -1.87 18.19
C PHE A 111 39.68 -0.48 18.46
N VAL A 112 38.83 0.47 18.84
CA VAL A 112 39.23 1.84 19.15
C VAL A 112 40.16 1.87 20.36
N ALA A 113 39.82 1.16 21.43
CA ALA A 113 40.67 1.05 22.62
C ALA A 113 42.03 0.45 22.30
N PHE A 114 42.06 -0.58 21.42
CA PHE A 114 43.36 -1.18 21.01
C PHE A 114 44.19 -0.21 20.17
N ILE A 115 43.63 0.54 19.24
CA ILE A 115 44.34 1.57 18.47
C ILE A 115 44.95 2.61 19.42
N ILE A 116 44.16 3.11 20.38
CA ILE A 116 44.63 4.09 21.37
C ILE A 116 45.77 3.52 22.22
N ALA A 117 45.61 2.29 22.74
CA ALA A 117 46.63 1.64 23.52
C ALA A 117 47.94 1.47 22.73
N LYS A 118 47.86 1.09 21.46
CA LYS A 118 49.00 0.96 20.57
C LYS A 118 49.69 2.32 20.35
N CYS A 119 48.93 3.39 20.08
CA CYS A 119 49.51 4.72 19.92
C CYS A 119 50.22 5.22 21.19
N ILE A 120 49.71 4.89 22.38
CA ILE A 120 50.35 5.21 23.66
C ILE A 120 51.67 4.39 23.87
N CYS A 121 51.71 3.15 23.41
CA CYS A 121 52.86 2.28 23.55
C CYS A 121 54.00 2.57 22.53
N ILE A 122 53.76 3.35 21.50
CA ILE A 122 54.73 3.74 20.46
C ILE A 122 56.04 4.26 21.04
N PRO A 123 56.08 5.16 22.04
CA PRO A 123 57.32 5.68 22.60
C PRO A 123 58.20 4.64 23.31
N PHE A 124 57.59 3.49 23.69
CA PHE A 124 58.31 2.41 24.33
C PHE A 124 58.87 1.47 23.26
N SER A 125 60.08 1.64 22.83
CA SER A 125 60.75 0.82 21.80
C SER A 125 60.85 -0.66 22.20
N PHE A 126 59.86 -1.45 21.83
CA PHE A 126 59.90 -2.91 21.97
C PHE A 126 60.74 -3.50 20.83
N SER A 127 61.40 -4.63 21.09
CA SER A 127 62.05 -5.36 19.99
C SER A 127 61.03 -5.81 18.96
N TYR A 128 61.41 -5.91 17.70
CA TYR A 128 60.55 -6.32 16.58
C TYR A 128 59.78 -7.61 16.87
N THR A 129 60.45 -8.60 17.47
CA THR A 129 59.84 -9.88 17.88
C THR A 129 58.75 -9.68 18.94
N THR A 130 58.98 -8.85 19.95
CA THR A 130 58.00 -8.56 21.00
C THR A 130 56.77 -7.81 20.41
N SER A 131 57.00 -6.83 19.55
CA SER A 131 55.95 -6.11 18.86
C SER A 131 55.08 -7.03 17.98
N SER A 132 55.69 -7.94 17.23
CA SER A 132 55.00 -8.91 16.38
C SER A 132 54.13 -9.90 17.18
N ILE A 133 54.65 -10.38 18.35
CA ILE A 133 53.90 -11.28 19.23
C ILE A 133 52.70 -10.55 19.84
N ILE A 134 52.85 -9.32 20.32
CA ILE A 134 51.76 -8.50 20.87
C ILE A 134 50.68 -8.29 19.78
N TYR A 135 51.09 -7.98 18.56
CA TYR A 135 50.19 -7.80 17.46
C TYR A 135 49.41 -9.08 17.08
N MET A 136 50.10 -10.23 17.05
CA MET A 136 49.48 -11.53 16.79
C MET A 136 48.43 -11.87 17.86
N ILE A 137 48.77 -11.70 19.15
CA ILE A 137 47.79 -11.91 20.24
C ILE A 137 46.60 -10.98 20.10
N ALA A 138 46.83 -9.71 19.77
CA ALA A 138 45.78 -8.75 19.58
C ALA A 138 44.88 -9.09 18.38
N SER A 139 45.46 -9.48 17.24
CA SER A 139 44.71 -9.88 16.04
C SER A 139 43.81 -11.08 16.31
N VAL A 140 44.34 -12.10 16.99
CA VAL A 140 43.58 -13.28 17.38
C VAL A 140 42.45 -12.90 18.35
N SER A 141 42.73 -12.05 19.35
CA SER A 141 41.70 -11.60 20.30
C SER A 141 40.61 -10.76 19.64
N LEU A 142 40.93 -9.95 18.63
CA LEU A 142 39.98 -9.22 17.81
C LEU A 142 39.06 -10.16 17.02
N VAL A 143 39.62 -11.17 16.36
CA VAL A 143 38.83 -12.18 15.62
C VAL A 143 37.91 -12.95 16.57
N LEU A 144 38.44 -13.37 17.73
CA LEU A 144 37.63 -14.06 18.74
C LEU A 144 36.51 -13.19 19.31
N SER A 145 36.75 -11.90 19.50
CA SER A 145 35.71 -10.96 19.96
C SER A 145 34.60 -10.78 18.93
N ALA A 146 34.89 -10.86 17.62
CA ALA A 146 33.94 -10.79 16.54
C ALA A 146 33.20 -12.12 16.28
N ALA A 147 33.76 -13.26 16.67
CA ALA A 147 33.20 -14.57 16.36
C ALA A 147 31.74 -14.78 16.79
N PRO A 148 31.27 -14.34 17.97
CA PRO A 148 29.85 -14.45 18.35
C PRO A 148 28.92 -13.66 17.45
N LEU A 149 29.38 -12.50 16.96
CA LEU A 149 28.64 -11.68 16.02
C LEU A 149 28.52 -12.37 14.65
N LEU A 150 29.64 -12.85 14.14
CA LEU A 150 29.73 -13.55 12.86
C LEU A 150 28.88 -14.83 12.89
N TYR A 151 28.92 -15.60 13.97
CA TYR A 151 28.09 -16.78 14.16
C TYR A 151 26.60 -16.46 14.11
N LYS A 152 26.15 -15.41 14.82
CA LYS A 152 24.75 -14.98 14.81
C LYS A 152 24.28 -14.54 13.42
N LEU A 153 25.15 -13.89 12.64
CA LEU A 153 24.84 -13.51 11.26
C LEU A 153 24.71 -14.73 10.34
N LEU A 154 25.58 -15.75 10.49
CA LEU A 154 25.53 -16.98 9.70
C LEU A 154 24.28 -17.81 9.98
N VAL A 155 23.87 -17.93 11.24
CA VAL A 155 22.67 -18.72 11.63
C VAL A 155 21.40 -18.20 11.00
N GLN A 156 21.33 -16.93 10.65
CA GLN A 156 20.16 -16.32 9.99
C GLN A 156 19.97 -16.77 8.54
N ARG A 157 20.92 -17.48 7.94
CA ARG A 157 20.88 -17.99 6.56
C ARG A 157 20.54 -16.94 5.50
N ASN A 158 20.85 -15.67 5.76
CA ASN A 158 20.66 -14.61 4.77
C ASN A 158 21.90 -14.53 3.88
N LEU A 159 21.68 -14.54 2.56
CA LEU A 159 22.79 -14.53 1.58
C LEU A 159 23.73 -13.33 1.77
N LEU A 160 23.19 -12.12 2.03
CA LEU A 160 24.01 -10.93 2.25
C LEU A 160 24.87 -11.04 3.52
N ASN A 161 24.30 -11.61 4.60
CA ASN A 161 25.04 -11.87 5.84
C ASN A 161 26.19 -12.85 5.56
N ASN A 162 25.90 -13.94 4.85
CA ASN A 162 26.89 -14.97 4.53
C ASN A 162 28.04 -14.41 3.68
N LEU A 163 27.75 -13.63 2.65
CA LEU A 163 28.78 -13.01 1.81
C LEU A 163 29.70 -12.08 2.62
N LEU A 164 29.13 -11.24 3.48
CA LEU A 164 29.91 -10.35 4.35
C LEU A 164 30.79 -11.14 5.32
N VAL A 165 30.22 -12.16 5.98
CA VAL A 165 30.94 -12.96 6.98
C VAL A 165 32.05 -13.77 6.33
N ILE A 166 31.80 -14.42 5.19
CA ILE A 166 32.81 -15.19 4.46
C ILE A 166 33.93 -14.25 4.00
N GLY A 167 33.63 -13.07 3.49
CA GLY A 167 34.62 -12.06 3.11
C GLY A 167 35.52 -11.67 4.30
N GLY A 168 34.91 -11.35 5.44
CA GLY A 168 35.68 -11.04 6.69
C GLY A 168 36.51 -12.19 7.18
N VAL A 169 36.02 -13.42 7.08
CA VAL A 169 36.81 -14.63 7.45
C VAL A 169 37.98 -14.83 6.48
N CYS A 170 37.81 -14.59 5.19
CA CYS A 170 38.91 -14.64 4.21
C CYS A 170 40.01 -13.66 4.58
N ILE A 171 39.70 -12.42 4.92
CA ILE A 171 40.67 -11.41 5.35
C ILE A 171 41.38 -11.86 6.65
N ALA A 172 40.65 -12.39 7.62
CA ALA A 172 41.22 -12.86 8.88
C ALA A 172 42.21 -14.01 8.66
N ILE A 173 41.83 -14.97 7.79
CA ILE A 173 42.72 -16.10 7.42
C ILE A 173 43.96 -15.58 6.69
N GLY A 174 43.81 -14.66 5.72
CA GLY A 174 44.93 -14.05 5.01
C GLY A 174 45.89 -13.33 5.93
N GLY A 175 45.39 -12.56 6.89
CA GLY A 175 46.19 -11.86 7.88
C GLY A 175 46.92 -12.82 8.84
N ILE A 176 46.23 -13.84 9.35
CA ILE A 176 46.84 -14.85 10.24
C ILE A 176 47.87 -15.69 9.50
N SER A 177 47.60 -16.12 8.27
CA SER A 177 48.55 -16.88 7.45
C SER A 177 49.83 -16.09 7.21
N GLY A 178 49.71 -14.78 6.98
CA GLY A 178 50.83 -13.86 6.87
C GLY A 178 51.73 -13.90 8.10
N HIS A 179 51.17 -13.85 9.31
CA HIS A 179 51.96 -13.95 10.55
C HIS A 179 52.62 -15.32 10.73
N ILE A 180 51.95 -16.40 10.34
CA ILE A 180 52.56 -17.75 10.40
C ILE A 180 53.73 -17.84 9.46
N PHE A 181 53.65 -17.32 8.24
CA PHE A 181 54.74 -17.29 7.28
C PHE A 181 55.94 -16.45 7.79
N THR A 182 55.70 -15.35 8.51
CA THR A 182 56.80 -14.57 9.12
C THR A 182 57.62 -15.36 10.15
N LEU A 183 57.01 -16.36 10.80
CA LEU A 183 57.66 -17.19 11.78
C LEU A 183 58.46 -18.37 11.16
N ILE A 184 57.99 -18.87 10.01
CA ILE A 184 58.55 -20.08 9.37
C ILE A 184 59.60 -19.74 8.32
N ALA A 185 59.46 -18.68 7.55
CA ALA A 185 60.36 -18.34 6.46
C ALA A 185 61.72 -17.83 7.01
N LYS A 186 62.81 -18.45 6.54
CA LYS A 186 64.18 -18.10 6.98
C LYS A 186 64.75 -16.91 6.21
N ASP A 187 64.38 -16.78 4.92
CA ASP A 187 64.84 -15.70 4.05
C ASP A 187 63.92 -14.47 4.17
N PRO A 188 64.46 -13.28 4.51
CA PRO A 188 63.63 -12.05 4.67
C PRO A 188 62.85 -11.64 3.42
N GLU A 189 63.44 -11.77 2.22
CA GLU A 189 62.80 -11.38 0.98
C GLU A 189 61.67 -12.34 0.60
N GLN A 190 61.89 -13.65 0.67
CA GLN A 190 60.84 -14.65 0.47
C GLN A 190 59.73 -14.55 1.50
N ARG A 191 60.06 -14.22 2.73
CA ARG A 191 59.11 -13.99 3.83
C ARG A 191 58.13 -12.86 3.45
N THR A 192 58.68 -11.69 3.09
CA THR A 192 57.88 -10.52 2.76
C THR A 192 56.93 -10.84 1.60
N ILE A 193 57.42 -11.40 0.52
CA ILE A 193 56.65 -11.72 -0.65
C ILE A 193 55.49 -12.72 -0.37
N LEU A 194 55.81 -13.83 0.33
CA LEU A 194 54.79 -14.89 0.55
C LEU A 194 53.69 -14.46 1.50
N VAL A 195 54.02 -13.65 2.51
CA VAL A 195 53.05 -13.06 3.46
C VAL A 195 52.03 -12.20 2.75
N TYR A 196 52.50 -11.32 1.87
CA TYR A 196 51.58 -10.37 1.23
C TYR A 196 50.76 -10.99 0.09
N VAL A 197 51.25 -11.97 -0.63
CA VAL A 197 50.47 -12.72 -1.63
C VAL A 197 49.27 -13.41 -0.97
N ALA A 198 49.44 -14.05 0.17
CA ALA A 198 48.31 -14.69 0.88
C ALA A 198 47.25 -13.67 1.30
N PHE A 199 47.68 -12.52 1.81
CA PHE A 199 46.79 -11.45 2.24
C PHE A 199 46.08 -10.80 1.03
N GLU A 200 46.77 -10.55 -0.09
CA GLU A 200 46.24 -10.01 -1.32
C GLU A 200 45.19 -10.92 -1.96
N VAL A 201 45.44 -12.23 -1.99
CA VAL A 201 44.46 -13.22 -2.47
C VAL A 201 43.22 -13.20 -1.61
N ALA A 202 43.34 -13.07 -0.31
CA ALA A 202 42.22 -12.94 0.61
C ALA A 202 41.40 -11.68 0.34
N ILE A 203 42.03 -10.53 0.07
CA ILE A 203 41.35 -9.28 -0.31
C ILE A 203 40.63 -9.44 -1.65
N LEU A 204 41.23 -10.09 -2.66
CA LEU A 204 40.54 -10.33 -3.93
C LEU A 204 39.27 -11.16 -3.76
N LEU A 205 39.33 -12.23 -2.96
CA LEU A 205 38.15 -13.05 -2.66
C LEU A 205 37.06 -12.22 -1.94
N GLU A 206 37.48 -11.42 -0.96
CA GLU A 206 36.57 -10.49 -0.27
C GLU A 206 35.92 -9.50 -1.23
N LEU A 207 36.71 -8.87 -2.11
CA LEU A 207 36.21 -7.95 -3.14
C LEU A 207 35.13 -8.59 -4.03
N LEU A 208 35.36 -9.81 -4.50
CA LEU A 208 34.39 -10.55 -5.30
C LEU A 208 33.10 -10.82 -4.53
N LEU A 209 33.21 -11.27 -3.28
CA LEU A 209 32.06 -11.55 -2.42
C LEU A 209 31.27 -10.28 -2.10
N LEU A 210 31.94 -9.19 -1.76
CA LEU A 210 31.27 -7.91 -1.47
C LEU A 210 30.64 -7.27 -2.70
N ASN A 211 31.29 -7.28 -3.85
CA ASN A 211 30.70 -6.79 -5.08
C ASN A 211 29.42 -7.58 -5.41
N THR A 212 29.45 -8.90 -5.28
CA THR A 212 28.26 -9.74 -5.43
C THR A 212 27.18 -9.34 -4.43
N GLY A 213 27.53 -9.12 -3.18
CA GLY A 213 26.62 -8.66 -2.14
C GLY A 213 26.00 -7.30 -2.45
N LEU A 214 26.82 -6.34 -2.91
CA LEU A 214 26.35 -4.99 -3.30
C LEU A 214 25.38 -5.05 -4.49
N VAL A 215 25.68 -5.86 -5.51
CA VAL A 215 24.78 -6.06 -6.64
C VAL A 215 23.43 -6.63 -6.20
N ILE A 216 23.45 -7.66 -5.36
CA ILE A 216 22.24 -8.27 -4.82
C ILE A 216 21.44 -7.25 -3.98
N LYS A 217 22.11 -6.50 -3.10
CA LYS A 217 21.48 -5.47 -2.27
C LYS A 217 20.85 -4.38 -3.14
N ASN A 218 21.58 -3.86 -4.11
CA ASN A 218 21.07 -2.83 -5.03
C ASN A 218 19.86 -3.33 -5.82
N LYS A 219 19.89 -4.56 -6.33
CA LYS A 219 18.75 -5.17 -7.02
C LYS A 219 17.53 -5.28 -6.11
N ARG A 220 17.70 -5.73 -4.86
CA ARG A 220 16.60 -5.81 -3.89
C ARG A 220 16.00 -4.44 -3.58
N THR A 221 16.85 -3.44 -3.33
CA THR A 221 16.40 -2.06 -3.05
C THR A 221 15.62 -1.50 -4.24
N GLN A 222 16.13 -1.71 -5.46
CA GLN A 222 15.44 -1.26 -6.68
C GLN A 222 14.09 -1.94 -6.86
N GLN A 223 14.01 -3.25 -6.60
CA GLN A 223 12.75 -3.99 -6.65
C GLN A 223 11.73 -3.45 -5.62
N GLN A 224 12.17 -3.18 -4.40
CA GLN A 224 11.31 -2.60 -3.35
C GLN A 224 10.77 -1.21 -3.75
N ILE A 225 11.59 -0.39 -4.41
CA ILE A 225 11.15 0.92 -4.92
C ILE A 225 10.07 0.74 -5.98
N ILE A 226 10.28 -0.16 -6.95
CA ILE A 226 9.32 -0.45 -8.02
C ILE A 226 7.99 -0.98 -7.42
N ASP A 227 8.05 -1.91 -6.49
CA ASP A 227 6.87 -2.48 -5.85
C ASP A 227 6.08 -1.41 -5.06
N THR A 228 6.80 -0.51 -4.38
CA THR A 228 6.17 0.62 -3.66
C THR A 228 5.53 1.61 -4.62
N GLN A 229 6.19 1.94 -5.73
CA GLN A 229 5.63 2.80 -6.77
C GLN A 229 4.37 2.19 -7.40
N ASN A 230 4.39 0.90 -7.71
CA ASN A 230 3.24 0.20 -8.28
C ASN A 230 2.03 0.20 -7.32
N ARG A 231 2.26 -0.02 -6.01
CA ARG A 231 1.22 0.08 -4.99
C ARG A 231 0.62 1.48 -4.92
N LEU A 232 1.46 2.52 -4.95
CA LEU A 232 1.01 3.90 -4.92
C LEU A 232 0.18 4.26 -6.16
N ILE A 233 0.62 3.83 -7.35
CA ILE A 233 -0.12 4.03 -8.61
C ILE A 233 -1.50 3.37 -8.52
N HIS A 234 -1.56 2.13 -8.03
CA HIS A 234 -2.84 1.43 -7.87
C HIS A 234 -3.78 2.15 -6.89
N GLN A 235 -3.28 2.65 -5.77
CA GLN A 235 -4.07 3.44 -4.81
C GLN A 235 -4.60 4.74 -5.43
N LEU A 236 -3.76 5.45 -6.21
CA LEU A 236 -4.17 6.65 -6.92
C LEU A 236 -5.28 6.37 -7.94
N GLN A 237 -5.15 5.27 -8.71
CA GLN A 237 -6.18 4.86 -9.67
C GLN A 237 -7.52 4.54 -8.98
N GLN A 238 -7.50 3.82 -7.87
CA GLN A 238 -8.70 3.53 -7.08
C GLN A 238 -9.36 4.81 -6.56
N THR A 239 -8.55 5.73 -6.04
CA THR A 239 -9.05 7.03 -5.53
C THR A 239 -9.70 7.84 -6.66
N GLU A 240 -9.09 7.87 -7.83
CA GLU A 240 -9.63 8.59 -8.99
C GLU A 240 -10.94 7.96 -9.51
N MET A 241 -11.03 6.62 -9.54
CA MET A 241 -12.28 5.93 -9.88
C MET A 241 -13.41 6.28 -8.92
N LEU A 242 -13.13 6.28 -7.60
CA LEU A 242 -14.10 6.66 -6.58
C LEU A 242 -14.53 8.12 -6.76
N ARG A 243 -13.59 9.03 -7.01
CA ARG A 243 -13.86 10.45 -7.23
C ARG A 243 -14.73 10.68 -8.46
N THR A 244 -14.43 9.98 -9.55
CA THR A 244 -15.23 10.04 -10.79
C THR A 244 -16.65 9.51 -10.56
N SER A 245 -16.79 8.40 -9.84
CA SER A 245 -18.09 7.83 -9.47
C SER A 245 -18.92 8.78 -8.62
N LEU A 246 -18.29 9.42 -7.62
CA LEU A 246 -18.94 10.43 -6.78
C LEU A 246 -19.37 11.66 -7.60
N SER A 247 -18.51 12.17 -8.47
CA SER A 247 -18.83 13.29 -9.36
C SER A 247 -20.00 12.98 -10.29
N THR A 248 -20.00 11.80 -10.90
CA THR A 248 -21.10 11.33 -11.75
C THR A 248 -22.41 11.23 -10.97
N MET A 249 -22.34 10.70 -9.74
CA MET A 249 -23.50 10.60 -8.85
C MET A 249 -24.02 11.99 -8.46
N GLN A 250 -23.14 12.94 -8.11
CA GLN A 250 -23.50 14.32 -7.79
C GLN A 250 -24.19 15.01 -8.99
N THR A 251 -23.66 14.86 -10.21
CA THR A 251 -24.23 15.43 -11.42
C THR A 251 -25.62 14.86 -11.69
N LYS A 252 -25.78 13.54 -11.56
CA LYS A 252 -27.08 12.87 -11.74
C LYS A 252 -28.12 13.34 -10.72
N LEU A 253 -27.71 13.44 -9.44
CA LEU A 253 -28.59 13.94 -8.37
C LEU A 253 -29.01 15.39 -8.62
N SER A 254 -28.07 16.24 -9.03
CA SER A 254 -28.37 17.64 -9.36
C SER A 254 -29.36 17.76 -10.50
N SER A 255 -29.20 16.94 -11.55
CA SER A 255 -30.14 16.88 -12.67
C SER A 255 -31.55 16.40 -12.24
N ASP A 256 -31.60 15.28 -11.49
CA ASP A 256 -32.88 14.72 -11.00
C ASP A 256 -33.62 15.73 -10.11
N LEU A 257 -32.90 16.45 -9.23
CA LEU A 257 -33.47 17.49 -8.38
C LEU A 257 -33.95 18.68 -9.18
N HIS A 258 -33.17 19.16 -10.15
CA HIS A 258 -33.55 20.29 -10.99
C HIS A 258 -34.79 20.00 -11.83
N ASP A 259 -34.84 18.81 -12.43
CA ASP A 259 -35.95 18.47 -13.35
C ASP A 259 -37.27 18.27 -12.59
N ASN A 260 -37.26 17.59 -11.46
CA ASN A 260 -38.46 17.32 -10.68
C ASN A 260 -38.92 18.55 -9.88
N ILE A 261 -38.00 19.18 -9.13
CA ILE A 261 -38.34 20.33 -8.29
C ILE A 261 -38.59 21.56 -9.16
N GLY A 262 -37.80 21.77 -10.19
CA GLY A 262 -37.96 22.91 -11.11
C GLY A 262 -39.30 22.90 -11.83
N ALA A 263 -39.73 21.76 -12.35
CA ALA A 263 -41.03 21.59 -12.99
C ALA A 263 -42.20 21.84 -12.01
N GLY A 264 -42.11 21.28 -10.80
CA GLY A 264 -43.10 21.44 -9.75
C GLY A 264 -43.24 22.88 -9.27
N LEU A 265 -42.12 23.57 -9.00
CA LEU A 265 -42.11 24.99 -8.61
C LEU A 265 -42.66 25.88 -9.73
N SER A 266 -42.36 25.60 -10.99
CA SER A 266 -42.90 26.32 -12.13
C SER A 266 -44.42 26.14 -12.22
N SER A 267 -44.92 24.92 -11.94
CA SER A 267 -46.37 24.64 -11.89
C SER A 267 -47.06 25.42 -10.76
N ILE A 268 -46.46 25.44 -9.55
CA ILE A 268 -46.95 26.24 -8.43
C ILE A 268 -47.01 27.72 -8.77
N ALA A 269 -45.99 28.28 -9.40
CA ALA A 269 -45.96 29.68 -9.82
C ALA A 269 -47.07 29.99 -10.83
N MET A 270 -47.26 29.12 -11.82
CA MET A 270 -48.33 29.26 -12.82
C MET A 270 -49.71 29.18 -12.16
N TYR A 271 -50.00 28.18 -11.33
CA TYR A 271 -51.27 28.04 -10.62
C TYR A 271 -51.51 29.20 -9.67
N SER A 272 -50.48 29.76 -9.02
CA SER A 272 -50.63 30.94 -8.18
C SER A 272 -51.11 32.17 -8.95
N GLN A 273 -50.63 32.37 -10.19
CA GLN A 273 -51.13 33.44 -11.06
C GLN A 273 -52.57 33.20 -11.43
N VAL A 274 -52.97 31.98 -11.80
CA VAL A 274 -54.34 31.61 -12.13
C VAL A 274 -55.27 31.80 -10.93
N ALA A 275 -54.87 31.37 -9.73
CA ALA A 275 -55.64 31.56 -8.51
C ALA A 275 -55.90 33.06 -8.24
N ARG A 276 -54.87 33.90 -8.38
CA ARG A 276 -54.97 35.36 -8.19
C ARG A 276 -55.92 36.02 -9.19
N GLN A 277 -55.90 35.60 -10.46
CA GLN A 277 -56.83 36.15 -11.48
C GLN A 277 -58.27 35.73 -11.24
N ARG A 278 -58.54 34.54 -10.67
CA ARG A 278 -59.88 34.02 -10.43
C ARG A 278 -60.44 34.44 -9.07
N MET A 279 -59.65 34.98 -8.17
CA MET A 279 -60.06 35.28 -6.78
C MET A 279 -61.25 36.26 -6.72
N GLU A 280 -61.27 37.27 -7.57
CA GLU A 280 -62.40 38.28 -7.62
C GLU A 280 -63.65 37.84 -8.42
N LYS A 281 -63.45 37.01 -9.48
CA LYS A 281 -64.53 36.66 -10.39
C LYS A 281 -65.17 35.31 -10.13
N GLN A 282 -64.39 34.36 -9.58
CA GLN A 282 -64.80 32.96 -9.36
C GLN A 282 -64.17 32.38 -8.10
N PRO A 283 -64.60 32.76 -6.90
CA PRO A 283 -63.95 32.36 -5.65
C PRO A 283 -63.87 30.85 -5.46
N ALA A 284 -64.86 30.07 -5.82
CA ALA A 284 -64.87 28.61 -5.72
C ALA A 284 -63.87 27.97 -6.63
N SER A 285 -63.62 28.50 -7.82
CA SER A 285 -62.62 28.04 -8.75
C SER A 285 -61.18 28.41 -8.24
N ALA A 286 -61.05 29.57 -7.62
CA ALA A 286 -59.75 29.95 -6.99
C ALA A 286 -59.37 29.01 -5.83
N ALA A 287 -60.38 28.63 -5.02
CA ALA A 287 -60.14 27.65 -3.92
C ALA A 287 -59.67 26.27 -4.44
N GLN A 288 -60.23 25.80 -5.56
CA GLN A 288 -59.76 24.56 -6.20
C GLN A 288 -58.32 24.67 -6.68
N VAL A 289 -57.91 25.81 -7.25
CA VAL A 289 -56.51 26.02 -7.73
C VAL A 289 -55.58 26.12 -6.54
N LEU A 290 -55.97 26.73 -5.41
CA LEU A 290 -55.17 26.73 -4.17
C LEU A 290 -54.94 25.32 -3.61
N ASN A 291 -55.96 24.45 -3.68
CA ASN A 291 -55.79 23.03 -3.31
C ASN A 291 -54.81 22.32 -4.22
N ILE A 292 -54.82 22.60 -5.52
CA ILE A 292 -53.79 22.02 -6.45
C ILE A 292 -52.38 22.48 -6.04
N ILE A 293 -52.21 23.77 -5.73
CA ILE A 293 -50.91 24.30 -5.27
C ILE A 293 -50.47 23.59 -4.00
N SER A 294 -51.32 23.45 -3.00
CA SER A 294 -51.04 22.78 -1.74
C SER A 294 -50.61 21.33 -1.94
N ASN A 295 -51.36 20.59 -2.79
CA ASN A 295 -51.06 19.21 -3.12
C ASN A 295 -49.71 19.10 -3.87
N THR A 296 -49.48 19.93 -4.87
CA THR A 296 -48.20 19.94 -5.62
C THR A 296 -47.01 20.25 -4.73
N ALA A 297 -47.14 21.20 -3.79
CA ALA A 297 -46.10 21.52 -2.82
C ALA A 297 -45.81 20.34 -1.89
N SER A 298 -46.85 19.66 -1.41
CA SER A 298 -46.71 18.47 -0.56
C SER A 298 -46.03 17.30 -1.29
N ASP A 299 -46.37 17.09 -2.56
CA ASP A 299 -45.77 16.06 -3.41
C ASP A 299 -44.26 16.33 -3.62
N ILE A 300 -43.86 17.56 -3.92
CA ILE A 300 -42.46 17.98 -4.09
C ILE A 300 -41.68 17.75 -2.77
N LEU A 301 -42.25 18.16 -1.64
CA LEU A 301 -41.60 17.96 -0.33
C LEU A 301 -41.42 16.48 -0.01
N SER A 302 -42.40 15.63 -0.33
CA SER A 302 -42.28 14.17 -0.17
C SER A 302 -41.19 13.61 -1.08
N GLU A 303 -41.13 14.00 -2.34
CA GLU A 303 -40.08 13.53 -3.28
C GLU A 303 -38.67 14.00 -2.89
N MET A 304 -38.53 15.24 -2.38
CA MET A 304 -37.28 15.72 -1.79
C MET A 304 -36.85 14.88 -0.61
N LYS A 305 -37.73 14.62 0.35
CA LYS A 305 -37.43 13.78 1.52
C LYS A 305 -36.99 12.38 1.11
N ASP A 306 -37.66 11.78 0.14
CA ASP A 306 -37.28 10.46 -0.38
C ASP A 306 -35.92 10.51 -1.06
N THR A 307 -35.62 11.52 -1.87
CA THR A 307 -34.31 11.68 -2.52
C THR A 307 -33.19 11.87 -1.51
N ILE A 308 -33.36 12.73 -0.48
CA ILE A 308 -32.37 12.93 0.60
C ILE A 308 -32.15 11.64 1.36
N TRP A 309 -33.19 10.87 1.64
CA TRP A 309 -33.08 9.61 2.35
C TRP A 309 -32.23 8.58 1.58
N PHE A 310 -32.32 8.51 0.26
CA PHE A 310 -31.48 7.64 -0.57
C PHE A 310 -30.02 8.10 -0.67
N ILE A 311 -29.70 9.36 -0.38
CA ILE A 311 -28.33 9.89 -0.45
C ILE A 311 -27.51 9.57 0.81
N GLN A 312 -28.16 9.32 1.94
CA GLN A 312 -27.47 9.04 3.20
C GLN A 312 -26.68 7.73 3.12
N PRO A 313 -25.37 7.72 3.48
CA PRO A 313 -24.49 6.57 3.33
C PRO A 313 -24.63 5.54 4.47
N ALA A 314 -25.82 5.29 4.97
CA ALA A 314 -26.06 4.19 5.89
C ALA A 314 -26.10 2.87 5.10
N HIS A 315 -25.60 1.78 5.67
CA HIS A 315 -25.67 0.43 5.11
C HIS A 315 -27.12 0.04 4.87
N PHE A 316 -27.59 0.35 3.67
CA PHE A 316 -28.98 0.23 3.30
C PHE A 316 -29.30 -1.22 2.95
N THR A 317 -30.03 -1.92 3.83
CA THR A 317 -30.54 -3.24 3.53
C THR A 317 -31.90 -3.15 2.82
N PHE A 318 -32.31 -4.23 2.18
CA PHE A 318 -33.62 -4.28 1.54
C PHE A 318 -34.76 -4.21 2.59
N GLU A 319 -34.52 -4.74 3.78
CA GLU A 319 -35.46 -4.63 4.91
C GLU A 319 -35.76 -3.19 5.28
N GLN A 320 -34.73 -2.33 5.30
CA GLN A 320 -34.92 -0.90 5.58
C GLN A 320 -35.75 -0.19 4.49
N LEU A 321 -35.64 -0.64 3.23
CA LEU A 321 -36.49 -0.15 2.15
C LEU A 321 -37.96 -0.53 2.41
N ILE A 322 -38.21 -1.75 2.83
CA ILE A 322 -39.58 -2.22 3.16
C ILE A 322 -40.12 -1.50 4.40
N ASP A 323 -39.30 -1.33 5.44
CA ASP A 323 -39.72 -0.53 6.61
C ASP A 323 -40.07 0.90 6.24
N ARG A 324 -39.32 1.52 5.33
CA ARG A 324 -39.65 2.85 4.81
C ARG A 324 -40.95 2.87 4.04
N LEU A 325 -41.19 1.86 3.22
CA LEU A 325 -42.45 1.72 2.46
C LEU A 325 -43.63 1.54 3.42
N ARG A 326 -43.45 0.74 4.48
CA ARG A 326 -44.46 0.53 5.52
C ARG A 326 -44.77 1.83 6.25
N GLN A 327 -43.76 2.57 6.70
CA GLN A 327 -43.93 3.91 7.33
C GLN A 327 -44.66 4.92 6.44
N TYR A 328 -44.51 4.81 5.13
CA TYR A 328 -45.25 5.62 4.17
C TYR A 328 -46.70 5.17 4.04
N ALA A 329 -46.97 3.88 3.90
CA ALA A 329 -48.24 3.33 3.52
C ALA A 329 -49.23 3.18 4.72
N GLU A 330 -48.74 2.79 5.91
CA GLU A 330 -49.58 2.56 7.10
C GLU A 330 -50.46 3.75 7.49
N PRO A 331 -49.96 4.99 7.58
CA PRO A 331 -50.83 6.15 7.92
C PRO A 331 -51.91 6.41 6.87
N LEU A 332 -51.58 6.23 5.58
CA LEU A 332 -52.54 6.45 4.49
C LEU A 332 -53.61 5.39 4.45
N CYS A 333 -53.25 4.16 4.72
CA CYS A 333 -54.22 3.05 4.81
C CYS A 333 -55.10 3.17 6.06
N ALA A 334 -54.53 3.55 7.22
CA ALA A 334 -55.27 3.75 8.46
C ALA A 334 -56.29 4.88 8.34
N GLU A 335 -56.00 5.97 7.67
CA GLU A 335 -56.93 7.09 7.43
C GLU A 335 -58.17 6.65 6.63
N LYS A 336 -58.03 5.64 5.76
CA LYS A 336 -59.09 5.12 4.91
C LYS A 336 -59.66 3.76 5.35
N GLU A 337 -59.28 3.29 6.54
CA GLU A 337 -59.66 1.99 7.11
C GLU A 337 -59.32 0.78 6.22
N ILE A 338 -58.20 0.87 5.46
CA ILE A 338 -57.71 -0.15 4.57
C ILE A 338 -56.76 -1.08 5.36
N TYR A 339 -56.97 -2.39 5.30
CA TYR A 339 -56.03 -3.38 5.88
C TYR A 339 -54.80 -3.55 5.00
N LEU A 340 -53.60 -3.30 5.58
CA LEU A 340 -52.33 -3.39 4.87
C LEU A 340 -51.50 -4.55 5.43
N GLU A 341 -51.11 -5.48 4.56
CA GLU A 341 -50.29 -6.64 4.94
C GLU A 341 -49.02 -6.75 4.09
N PHE A 342 -47.89 -7.11 4.75
CA PHE A 342 -46.61 -7.36 4.08
C PHE A 342 -46.17 -8.80 4.34
N SER A 343 -45.99 -9.58 3.28
CA SER A 343 -45.43 -10.94 3.26
C SER A 343 -44.00 -10.90 2.74
N LEU A 344 -43.03 -11.23 3.61
CA LEU A 344 -41.64 -11.25 3.27
C LEU A 344 -41.13 -12.70 3.14
N PRO A 345 -40.14 -12.98 2.26
CA PRO A 345 -39.57 -14.32 2.13
C PRO A 345 -38.72 -14.67 3.37
N VAL A 346 -38.61 -15.95 3.67
CA VAL A 346 -37.74 -16.47 4.73
C VAL A 346 -36.25 -16.41 4.30
N ALA A 347 -35.98 -16.39 2.99
CA ALA A 347 -34.63 -16.29 2.43
C ALA A 347 -34.06 -14.88 2.55
N PRO A 348 -32.74 -14.73 2.70
CA PRO A 348 -32.10 -13.42 2.72
C PRO A 348 -32.37 -12.66 1.42
N LEU A 349 -32.75 -11.39 1.57
CA LEU A 349 -33.03 -10.51 0.45
C LEU A 349 -31.73 -10.05 -0.24
N PRO A 350 -31.75 -9.85 -1.57
CA PRO A 350 -30.54 -9.54 -2.34
C PRO A 350 -30.00 -8.15 -2.04
N GLU A 351 -28.67 -8.01 -2.14
CA GLU A 351 -28.05 -6.68 -2.16
C GLU A 351 -28.37 -6.00 -3.51
N LEU A 352 -29.01 -4.83 -3.44
CA LEU A 352 -29.36 -4.04 -4.60
C LEU A 352 -28.50 -2.78 -4.69
N SER A 353 -28.17 -2.34 -5.90
CA SER A 353 -27.55 -1.04 -6.12
C SER A 353 -28.46 0.10 -5.63
N LEU A 354 -27.86 1.24 -5.25
CA LEU A 354 -28.62 2.41 -4.79
C LEU A 354 -29.68 2.85 -5.82
N GLY A 355 -29.35 2.81 -7.11
CA GLY A 355 -30.28 3.14 -8.19
C GLY A 355 -31.48 2.18 -8.29
N ALA A 356 -31.21 0.87 -8.10
CA ALA A 356 -32.27 -0.13 -8.10
C ALA A 356 -33.21 0.06 -6.91
N ARG A 357 -32.69 0.27 -5.71
CA ARG A 357 -33.47 0.52 -4.49
C ARG A 357 -34.38 1.73 -4.63
N LYS A 358 -33.86 2.86 -5.13
CA LYS A 358 -34.64 4.08 -5.38
C LYS A 358 -35.81 3.81 -6.34
N ASN A 359 -35.52 3.14 -7.47
CA ASN A 359 -36.56 2.87 -8.48
C ASN A 359 -37.61 1.89 -7.98
N ILE A 360 -37.22 0.82 -7.27
CA ILE A 360 -38.15 -0.12 -6.65
C ILE A 360 -39.06 0.60 -5.65
N PHE A 361 -38.49 1.38 -4.72
CA PHE A 361 -39.26 2.13 -3.74
C PHE A 361 -40.30 3.03 -4.43
N MET A 362 -39.90 3.79 -5.45
CA MET A 362 -40.80 4.69 -6.16
C MET A 362 -41.91 3.95 -6.92
N VAL A 363 -41.61 2.78 -7.49
CA VAL A 363 -42.63 1.94 -8.14
C VAL A 363 -43.64 1.43 -7.12
N LEU A 364 -43.17 0.90 -5.99
CA LEU A 364 -44.03 0.34 -4.94
C LEU A 364 -44.88 1.44 -4.28
N LYS A 365 -44.30 2.60 -4.00
CA LYS A 365 -44.99 3.76 -3.46
C LYS A 365 -46.11 4.21 -4.37
N GLU A 366 -45.85 4.30 -5.68
CA GLU A 366 -46.84 4.69 -6.68
C GLU A 366 -47.96 3.63 -6.83
N ALA A 367 -47.60 2.35 -6.82
CA ALA A 367 -48.59 1.28 -6.91
C ALA A 367 -49.56 1.27 -5.70
N ILE A 368 -49.02 1.45 -4.47
CA ILE A 368 -49.83 1.54 -3.25
C ILE A 368 -50.73 2.83 -3.34
N ASN A 369 -50.15 3.95 -3.75
CA ASN A 369 -50.91 5.20 -3.88
C ASN A 369 -52.08 5.08 -4.89
N ASN A 370 -51.83 4.38 -6.01
CA ASN A 370 -52.84 4.13 -7.01
C ASN A 370 -53.96 3.22 -6.47
N ALA A 371 -53.66 2.16 -5.69
CA ALA A 371 -54.64 1.34 -5.03
C ALA A 371 -55.52 2.19 -4.07
N ILE A 372 -54.87 2.99 -3.19
CA ILE A 372 -55.57 3.84 -2.21
C ILE A 372 -56.47 4.91 -2.88
N LYS A 373 -56.01 5.52 -3.99
CA LYS A 373 -56.73 6.64 -4.66
C LYS A 373 -57.80 6.18 -5.59
N HIS A 374 -57.63 5.05 -6.29
CA HIS A 374 -58.45 4.70 -7.45
C HIS A 374 -59.24 3.40 -7.26
N ALA A 375 -58.79 2.46 -6.43
CA ALA A 375 -59.44 1.17 -6.31
C ALA A 375 -60.46 1.08 -5.15
N SER A 376 -60.38 1.99 -4.15
CA SER A 376 -61.20 1.93 -2.93
C SER A 376 -61.22 0.53 -2.29
N PRO A 377 -60.07 -0.08 -2.04
CA PRO A 377 -59.97 -1.45 -1.57
C PRO A 377 -60.29 -1.56 -0.07
N GLN A 378 -60.64 -2.77 0.40
CA GLN A 378 -60.71 -3.10 1.82
C GLN A 378 -59.34 -3.59 2.32
N SER A 379 -58.56 -4.21 1.42
CA SER A 379 -57.23 -4.74 1.75
C SER A 379 -56.21 -4.49 0.64
N ILE A 380 -54.95 -4.25 1.04
CA ILE A 380 -53.76 -4.21 0.17
C ILE A 380 -52.74 -5.20 0.71
N HIS A 381 -52.33 -6.14 -0.13
CA HIS A 381 -51.32 -7.13 0.19
C HIS A 381 -50.07 -6.91 -0.63
N VAL A 382 -48.91 -6.74 0.06
CA VAL A 382 -47.58 -6.59 -0.56
C VAL A 382 -46.82 -7.88 -0.32
N SER A 383 -46.57 -8.67 -1.37
CA SER A 383 -45.76 -9.88 -1.28
C SER A 383 -44.40 -9.69 -1.96
N ILE A 384 -43.36 -10.22 -1.35
CA ILE A 384 -41.99 -10.24 -1.86
C ILE A 384 -41.49 -11.65 -1.88
N ASP A 385 -41.08 -12.13 -3.04
CA ASP A 385 -40.58 -13.47 -3.26
C ASP A 385 -39.23 -13.42 -4.00
N CYS A 386 -38.32 -14.34 -3.62
CA CYS A 386 -37.07 -14.56 -4.29
C CYS A 386 -37.04 -15.98 -4.85
N ALA A 387 -37.26 -16.14 -6.14
CA ALA A 387 -37.27 -17.46 -6.80
C ALA A 387 -36.40 -17.43 -8.07
N GLU A 388 -35.66 -18.49 -8.34
CA GLU A 388 -34.92 -18.73 -9.58
C GLU A 388 -34.04 -17.55 -10.05
N ALA A 389 -33.30 -16.91 -9.14
CA ALA A 389 -32.49 -15.72 -9.41
C ALA A 389 -33.32 -14.49 -9.89
N GLN A 390 -34.57 -14.41 -9.47
CA GLN A 390 -35.44 -13.25 -9.69
C GLN A 390 -36.02 -12.76 -8.36
N LEU A 391 -36.07 -11.43 -8.21
CA LEU A 391 -36.84 -10.77 -7.17
C LEU A 391 -38.21 -10.42 -7.76
N ILE A 392 -39.26 -10.96 -7.14
CA ILE A 392 -40.65 -10.73 -7.55
C ILE A 392 -41.35 -9.97 -6.43
N ILE A 393 -41.87 -8.80 -6.71
CA ILE A 393 -42.65 -8.01 -5.77
C ILE A 393 -44.06 -7.82 -6.35
N SER A 394 -45.07 -8.21 -5.60
CA SER A 394 -46.46 -8.07 -6.02
C SER A 394 -47.24 -7.21 -5.02
N ILE A 395 -48.00 -6.26 -5.53
CA ILE A 395 -48.98 -5.45 -4.76
C ILE A 395 -50.35 -5.79 -5.28
N THR A 396 -51.18 -6.34 -4.44
CA THR A 396 -52.52 -6.78 -4.80
C THR A 396 -53.56 -6.03 -3.97
N ASP A 397 -54.53 -5.41 -4.59
CA ASP A 397 -55.71 -4.83 -3.95
C ASP A 397 -56.98 -5.63 -4.29
N ASP A 398 -57.99 -5.54 -3.46
CA ASP A 398 -59.32 -6.16 -3.61
C ASP A 398 -60.39 -5.13 -4.03
N GLY A 399 -59.97 -4.02 -4.64
CA GLY A 399 -60.87 -2.94 -4.98
C GLY A 399 -61.61 -3.11 -6.33
N ALA A 400 -61.97 -1.98 -6.98
CA ALA A 400 -62.78 -1.97 -8.18
C ALA A 400 -62.14 -2.56 -9.45
N GLY A 401 -60.83 -2.90 -9.40
CA GLY A 401 -60.07 -3.46 -10.51
C GLY A 401 -59.74 -2.45 -11.64
N LEU A 402 -59.14 -2.96 -12.69
CA LEU A 402 -58.72 -2.16 -13.83
C LEU A 402 -59.93 -1.85 -14.73
N PRO A 403 -60.19 -0.58 -15.09
CA PRO A 403 -61.27 -0.26 -16.05
C PRO A 403 -61.00 -0.90 -17.43
N PRO A 404 -62.01 -1.29 -18.20
CA PRO A 404 -61.85 -1.95 -19.51
C PRO A 404 -61.02 -1.14 -20.53
N THR A 405 -60.80 0.15 -20.29
CA THR A 405 -60.03 1.08 -21.12
C THR A 405 -58.63 1.37 -20.61
N ALA A 406 -58.14 0.65 -19.58
CA ALA A 406 -56.86 0.91 -18.92
C ALA A 406 -55.60 0.79 -19.81
N GLY A 407 -55.73 0.39 -21.08
CA GLY A 407 -54.62 0.43 -22.07
C GLY A 407 -54.52 1.71 -22.89
N ARG A 408 -55.44 2.69 -22.73
CA ARG A 408 -55.54 3.90 -23.56
C ARG A 408 -55.64 5.21 -22.79
N SER A 409 -55.66 5.25 -21.49
CA SER A 409 -55.81 6.49 -20.75
C SER A 409 -54.49 6.98 -20.15
N ASP A 410 -54.29 8.25 -20.34
CA ASP A 410 -53.21 9.18 -20.03
C ASP A 410 -52.74 9.27 -18.58
N GLY A 411 -52.58 8.15 -17.88
CA GLY A 411 -52.02 8.12 -16.55
C GLY A 411 -50.49 8.16 -16.59
N ASN A 412 -49.89 9.30 -16.34
CA ASN A 412 -48.41 9.43 -16.20
C ASN A 412 -47.80 8.46 -15.19
N GLY A 413 -48.55 8.04 -14.17
CA GLY A 413 -48.11 7.15 -13.11
C GLY A 413 -47.69 5.75 -13.61
N LEU A 414 -48.54 5.11 -14.42
CA LEU A 414 -48.26 3.79 -14.96
C LEU A 414 -47.04 3.79 -15.90
N ARG A 415 -46.98 4.78 -16.79
CA ARG A 415 -45.83 4.95 -17.69
C ARG A 415 -44.53 5.19 -16.92
N ASN A 416 -44.58 6.01 -15.89
CA ASN A 416 -43.43 6.28 -15.02
C ASN A 416 -42.97 5.02 -14.27
N MET A 417 -43.90 4.23 -13.72
CA MET A 417 -43.59 2.95 -13.07
C MET A 417 -42.90 1.98 -14.04
N GLN A 418 -43.43 1.82 -15.26
CA GLN A 418 -42.85 0.98 -16.30
C GLN A 418 -41.44 1.46 -16.72
N GLN A 419 -41.26 2.77 -16.87
CA GLN A 419 -39.96 3.35 -17.22
C GLN A 419 -38.92 3.14 -16.10
N ARG A 420 -39.32 3.30 -14.83
CA ARG A 420 -38.47 3.05 -13.67
C ARG A 420 -38.10 1.56 -13.56
N ALA A 421 -39.04 0.65 -13.81
CA ALA A 421 -38.80 -0.78 -13.85
C ALA A 421 -37.77 -1.16 -14.92
N LYS A 422 -37.94 -0.65 -16.15
CA LYS A 422 -36.98 -0.84 -17.24
C LYS A 422 -35.62 -0.24 -16.94
N GLY A 423 -35.56 0.89 -16.26
CA GLY A 423 -34.29 1.56 -15.88
C GLY A 423 -33.42 0.77 -14.94
N VAL A 424 -33.94 -0.26 -14.27
CA VAL A 424 -33.17 -1.21 -13.41
C VAL A 424 -33.06 -2.60 -14.03
N GLY A 425 -33.48 -2.77 -15.30
CA GLY A 425 -33.45 -4.07 -15.97
C GLY A 425 -34.61 -5.00 -15.57
N GLY A 426 -35.62 -4.44 -14.87
CA GLY A 426 -36.81 -5.17 -14.46
C GLY A 426 -37.98 -5.00 -15.40
N ARG A 427 -39.08 -5.69 -15.09
CA ARG A 427 -40.35 -5.67 -15.79
C ARG A 427 -41.50 -5.37 -14.84
N LEU A 428 -42.46 -4.60 -15.28
CA LEU A 428 -43.69 -4.30 -14.53
C LEU A 428 -44.92 -4.66 -15.37
N ASP A 429 -45.76 -5.53 -14.83
CA ASP A 429 -47.02 -5.95 -15.44
C ASP A 429 -48.20 -5.73 -14.48
N LEU A 430 -49.35 -5.52 -15.02
CA LEU A 430 -50.61 -5.39 -14.28
C LEU A 430 -51.56 -6.53 -14.66
N PHE A 431 -52.12 -7.17 -13.65
CA PHE A 431 -53.08 -8.27 -13.80
C PHE A 431 -54.38 -7.99 -13.02
N PRO A 432 -55.53 -8.48 -13.45
CA PRO A 432 -56.69 -8.53 -12.57
C PRO A 432 -56.41 -9.53 -11.42
N ALA A 433 -56.74 -9.14 -10.20
CA ALA A 433 -56.59 -10.00 -9.04
C ALA A 433 -57.72 -11.08 -8.99
N THR A 434 -57.44 -12.24 -8.40
CA THR A 434 -58.37 -13.38 -8.35
C THR A 434 -59.63 -13.12 -7.56
N ASN A 435 -59.57 -12.20 -6.58
CA ASN A 435 -60.74 -11.86 -5.73
C ASN A 435 -61.38 -10.53 -6.08
N GLY A 436 -61.19 -10.03 -7.31
CA GLY A 436 -61.48 -8.66 -7.70
C GLY A 436 -60.25 -7.76 -7.44
N GLY A 437 -60.26 -6.53 -7.97
CA GLY A 437 -59.16 -5.59 -7.81
C GLY A 437 -58.02 -5.77 -8.80
N THR A 438 -56.82 -5.26 -8.46
CA THR A 438 -55.64 -5.20 -9.35
C THR A 438 -54.42 -5.78 -8.67
N GLN A 439 -53.63 -6.50 -9.45
CA GLN A 439 -52.27 -6.94 -9.04
C GLN A 439 -51.23 -6.22 -9.89
N VAL A 440 -50.34 -5.47 -9.26
CA VAL A 440 -49.15 -4.90 -9.87
C VAL A 440 -47.97 -5.83 -9.52
N ARG A 441 -47.36 -6.40 -10.56
CA ARG A 441 -46.21 -7.34 -10.39
C ARG A 441 -44.96 -6.72 -11.01
N PHE A 442 -43.93 -6.59 -10.16
CA PHE A 442 -42.60 -6.14 -10.54
C PHE A 442 -41.62 -7.30 -10.44
N GLU A 443 -40.90 -7.55 -11.51
CA GLU A 443 -39.89 -8.61 -11.62
C GLU A 443 -38.50 -8.00 -11.90
N LEU A 444 -37.51 -8.40 -11.15
CA LEU A 444 -36.10 -7.98 -11.32
C LEU A 444 -35.21 -9.19 -11.39
N PRO A 445 -34.47 -9.41 -12.50
CA PRO A 445 -33.45 -10.47 -12.54
C PRO A 445 -32.32 -10.12 -11.57
N MET A 446 -31.97 -11.07 -10.70
CA MET A 446 -30.85 -10.96 -9.79
C MET A 446 -29.59 -11.45 -10.50
N GLN A 447 -28.55 -10.63 -10.58
CA GLN A 447 -27.23 -11.12 -10.93
C GLN A 447 -26.72 -11.96 -9.77
N VAL A 448 -26.59 -13.26 -9.98
CA VAL A 448 -25.88 -14.14 -9.04
C VAL A 448 -24.45 -13.63 -9.00
N ALA A 449 -24.02 -13.10 -7.88
CA ALA A 449 -22.63 -12.72 -7.67
C ALA A 449 -21.79 -14.01 -7.79
N SER A 450 -21.05 -14.12 -8.89
CA SER A 450 -20.09 -15.18 -9.16
C SER A 450 -18.80 -14.99 -8.35
#